data_060107a90b505f094cca5f45eb2529c8
#
_entry.id   060107a90b505f094cca5f45eb2529c8
#
_cell.length_a   1.000
_cell.length_b   1.000
_cell.length_c   1.000
_cell.angle_alpha   90.00
_cell.angle_beta   90.00
_cell.angle_gamma   90.00
#
_symmetry.space_group_name_H-M   'P 1'
#
loop_
_entity.id
_entity.type
_entity.pdbx_description
1 polymer ?
#
loop_
_entity_poly.entity_id
_entity_poly.type
_entity_poly.pdbx_seq_one_letter_code
_entity_poly.pdbx_strand_id
1 'polypeptide(L)'
;MSGLFGTLGTATSGITANQVALQTTAHNIANTNTDGYSRQRVHMTTKPPYVIAGTGTIGTGVNVTGVERVVDDFVRSQIREANSKYTYNTQKSDTLGQLEDILHEPSDDGVIKSLNT
;
A
#
# COMPACT_ATOMS: atom_id res chain seq x y z
N MET A 1 10.75 -6.62 -39.86
CA MET A 1 10.14 -5.60 -40.71
C MET A 1 10.09 -4.29 -39.92
N SER A 2 11.16 -3.50 -40.06
CA SER A 2 11.23 -2.15 -39.47
C SER A 2 10.73 -1.15 -40.52
N GLY A 3 9.49 -1.24 -40.86
CA GLY A 3 8.85 -0.31 -41.76
C GLY A 3 7.94 0.62 -40.99
N LEU A 4 7.05 1.30 -41.71
CA LEU A 4 6.03 2.20 -41.18
C LEU A 4 5.24 1.59 -39.99
N PHE A 5 4.99 0.29 -39.99
CA PHE A 5 4.34 -0.43 -38.90
C PHE A 5 5.17 -0.49 -37.62
N GLY A 6 6.50 -0.56 -37.73
CA GLY A 6 7.40 -0.51 -36.56
C GLY A 6 7.39 0.86 -35.87
N THR A 7 7.44 1.94 -36.66
CA THR A 7 7.34 3.31 -36.14
C THR A 7 5.96 3.57 -35.52
N LEU A 8 4.90 3.10 -36.15
CA LEU A 8 3.54 3.19 -35.60
C LEU A 8 3.41 2.41 -34.28
N GLY A 9 3.99 1.20 -34.21
CA GLY A 9 4.02 0.40 -33.00
C GLY A 9 4.77 1.10 -31.85
N THR A 10 5.91 1.74 -32.15
CA THR A 10 6.67 2.55 -31.20
C THR A 10 5.84 3.73 -30.69
N ALA A 11 5.20 4.48 -31.57
CA ALA A 11 4.33 5.60 -31.23
C ALA A 11 3.14 5.15 -30.36
N THR A 12 2.47 4.08 -30.74
CA THR A 12 1.33 3.51 -29.99
C THR A 12 1.77 3.07 -28.59
N SER A 13 2.94 2.43 -28.45
CA SER A 13 3.46 2.05 -27.15
C SER A 13 3.72 3.26 -26.24
N GLY A 14 4.23 4.35 -26.79
CA GLY A 14 4.41 5.61 -26.06
C GLY A 14 3.09 6.24 -25.60
N ILE A 15 2.10 6.26 -26.49
CA ILE A 15 0.76 6.78 -26.16
C ILE A 15 0.13 5.95 -25.04
N THR A 16 0.16 4.62 -25.16
CA THR A 16 -0.40 3.72 -24.14
C THR A 16 0.29 3.90 -22.78
N ALA A 17 1.62 4.00 -22.77
CA ALA A 17 2.38 4.22 -21.55
C ALA A 17 2.02 5.57 -20.89
N ASN A 18 1.89 6.63 -21.67
CA ASN A 18 1.47 7.95 -21.18
C ASN A 18 0.02 7.94 -20.68
N GLN A 19 -0.88 7.19 -21.30
CA GLN A 19 -2.25 7.03 -20.82
C GLN A 19 -2.28 6.37 -19.43
N VAL A 20 -1.51 5.30 -19.22
CA VAL A 20 -1.39 4.65 -17.91
C VAL A 20 -0.81 5.63 -16.85
N ALA A 21 0.20 6.41 -17.23
CA ALA A 21 0.80 7.42 -16.36
C ALA A 21 -0.22 8.50 -15.96
N LEU A 22 -0.99 9.01 -16.91
CA LEU A 22 -2.04 9.99 -16.68
C LEU A 22 -3.17 9.43 -15.80
N GLN A 23 -3.62 8.22 -16.06
CA GLN A 23 -4.63 7.54 -15.22
C GLN A 23 -4.14 7.36 -13.79
N THR A 24 -2.88 6.96 -13.61
CA THR A 24 -2.28 6.80 -12.27
C THR A 24 -2.17 8.14 -11.56
N THR A 25 -1.76 9.20 -12.27
CA THR A 25 -1.70 10.55 -11.72
C THR A 25 -3.08 11.07 -11.32
N ALA A 26 -4.08 10.90 -12.18
CA ALA A 26 -5.46 11.27 -11.88
C ALA A 26 -6.00 10.52 -10.67
N HIS A 27 -5.71 9.22 -10.57
CA HIS A 27 -6.07 8.40 -9.42
C HIS A 27 -5.40 8.90 -8.12
N ASN A 28 -4.12 9.25 -8.17
CA ASN A 28 -3.41 9.83 -7.04
C ASN A 28 -4.02 11.16 -6.59
N ILE A 29 -4.36 12.03 -7.53
CA ILE A 29 -4.98 13.33 -7.25
C ILE A 29 -6.36 13.13 -6.63
N ALA A 30 -7.18 12.27 -7.22
CA ALA A 30 -8.55 11.99 -6.73
C ALA A 30 -8.57 11.45 -5.29
N ASN A 31 -7.52 10.74 -4.89
CA ASN A 31 -7.43 10.10 -3.57
C ASN A 31 -6.47 10.81 -2.59
N THR A 32 -6.06 12.04 -2.89
CA THR A 32 -5.11 12.79 -2.05
C THR A 32 -5.60 12.94 -0.60
N ASN A 33 -6.91 13.06 -0.40
CA ASN A 33 -7.53 13.22 0.92
C ASN A 33 -8.24 11.94 1.42
N THR A 34 -7.99 10.80 0.80
CA THR A 34 -8.58 9.52 1.21
C THR A 34 -7.70 8.87 2.28
N ASP A 35 -8.26 8.59 3.45
CA ASP A 35 -7.55 7.93 4.55
C ASP A 35 -7.05 6.53 4.13
N GLY A 36 -5.80 6.24 4.46
CA GLY A 36 -5.18 4.96 4.14
C GLY A 36 -4.74 4.82 2.67
N TYR A 37 -4.90 5.86 1.86
CA TYR A 37 -4.44 5.85 0.49
C TYR A 37 -2.91 6.02 0.41
N SER A 38 -2.27 5.21 -0.43
CA SER A 38 -0.85 5.34 -0.77
C SER A 38 -0.73 5.65 -2.26
N ARG A 39 0.01 6.70 -2.60
CA ARG A 39 0.21 7.08 -3.99
C ARG A 39 0.79 5.93 -4.82
N GLN A 40 0.39 5.87 -6.07
CA GLN A 40 0.87 4.88 -7.02
C GLN A 40 1.90 5.51 -7.97
N ARG A 41 2.86 4.70 -8.40
CA ARG A 41 3.88 5.07 -9.39
C ARG A 41 3.85 4.04 -10.52
N VAL A 42 3.95 4.54 -11.75
CA VAL A 42 4.10 3.70 -12.94
C VAL A 42 5.58 3.42 -13.17
N HIS A 43 5.92 2.16 -13.36
CA HIS A 43 7.24 1.74 -13.80
C HIS A 43 7.22 1.46 -15.30
N MET A 44 8.13 2.11 -16.00
CA MET A 44 8.30 1.99 -17.44
C MET A 44 9.71 1.55 -17.75
N THR A 45 9.85 0.68 -18.74
CA THR A 45 11.13 0.21 -19.28
C THR A 45 11.15 0.34 -20.79
N THR A 46 12.33 0.49 -21.36
CA THR A 46 12.49 0.44 -22.82
C THR A 46 12.26 -0.98 -23.31
N LYS A 47 11.59 -1.11 -24.45
CA LYS A 47 11.52 -2.40 -25.16
C LYS A 47 12.90 -2.78 -25.71
N PRO A 48 13.19 -4.09 -25.90
CA PRO A 48 14.43 -4.52 -26.51
C PRO A 48 14.65 -3.81 -27.85
N PRO A 49 15.82 -3.20 -28.07
CA PRO A 49 16.09 -2.49 -29.30
C PRO A 49 16.23 -3.46 -30.49
N TYR A 50 15.97 -2.97 -31.67
CA TYR A 50 16.20 -3.70 -32.92
C TYR A 50 17.52 -3.28 -33.53
N VAL A 51 18.36 -4.27 -33.84
CA VAL A 51 19.66 -4.03 -34.47
C VAL A 51 19.55 -4.13 -36.01
N ILE A 52 19.94 -3.05 -36.68
CA ILE A 52 20.06 -3.04 -38.13
C ILE A 52 21.55 -3.08 -38.52
N ALA A 53 21.92 -4.11 -39.28
CA ALA A 53 23.29 -4.22 -39.76
C ALA A 53 23.67 -2.97 -40.59
N GLY A 54 24.78 -2.31 -40.19
CA GLY A 54 25.29 -1.11 -40.86
C GLY A 54 24.70 0.21 -40.35
N THR A 55 23.60 0.22 -39.62
CA THR A 55 22.94 1.46 -39.14
C THR A 55 22.99 1.60 -37.61
N GLY A 56 23.11 0.47 -36.91
CA GLY A 56 23.14 0.47 -35.42
C GLY A 56 21.84 0.01 -34.77
N THR A 57 21.62 0.45 -33.57
CA THR A 57 20.51 -0.01 -32.73
C THR A 57 19.38 1.01 -32.69
N ILE A 58 18.19 0.57 -33.09
CA ILE A 58 16.99 1.42 -33.09
C ILE A 58 16.05 1.01 -31.92
N GLY A 59 15.59 2.00 -31.19
CA GLY A 59 14.60 1.80 -30.11
C GLY A 59 13.23 1.37 -30.64
N THR A 60 12.56 0.48 -29.95
CA THR A 60 11.26 -0.10 -30.35
C THR A 60 10.10 0.39 -29.49
N GLY A 61 10.35 1.35 -28.60
CA GLY A 61 9.35 1.97 -27.77
C GLY A 61 9.50 1.64 -26.29
N VAL A 62 8.40 1.86 -25.55
CA VAL A 62 8.32 1.72 -24.10
C VAL A 62 7.36 0.60 -23.70
N ASN A 63 7.66 -0.05 -22.58
CA ASN A 63 6.78 -1.03 -21.95
C ASN A 63 6.44 -0.59 -20.53
N VAL A 64 5.17 -0.66 -20.16
CA VAL A 64 4.75 -0.47 -18.76
C VAL A 64 4.95 -1.80 -18.03
N THR A 65 5.86 -1.81 -17.08
CA THR A 65 6.20 -3.02 -16.30
C THR A 65 5.20 -3.25 -15.16
N GLY A 66 4.63 -2.18 -14.63
CA GLY A 66 3.63 -2.28 -13.56
C GLY A 66 3.30 -0.93 -12.94
N VAL A 67 2.28 -0.96 -12.10
CA VAL A 67 1.90 0.15 -11.23
C VAL A 67 2.10 -0.30 -9.80
N GLU A 68 2.96 0.37 -9.06
CA GLU A 68 3.33 0.02 -7.69
C GLU A 68 2.89 1.09 -6.71
N ARG A 69 2.52 0.67 -5.50
CA ARG A 69 2.25 1.60 -4.40
C ARG A 69 3.56 2.03 -3.75
N VAL A 70 3.72 3.33 -3.58
CA VAL A 70 4.87 3.88 -2.85
C VAL A 70 4.54 3.82 -1.36
N VAL A 71 5.05 2.82 -0.68
CA VAL A 71 4.85 2.59 0.75
C VAL A 71 6.19 2.43 1.44
N ASP A 72 6.28 2.99 2.64
CA ASP A 72 7.41 2.73 3.53
C ASP A 72 7.06 1.52 4.40
N ASP A 73 7.66 0.38 4.09
CA ASP A 73 7.41 -0.88 4.79
C ASP A 73 7.91 -0.84 6.24
N PHE A 74 8.93 -0.04 6.52
CA PHE A 74 9.43 0.16 7.87
C PHE A 74 8.38 0.89 8.73
N VAL A 75 7.85 2.00 8.25
CA VAL A 75 6.77 2.75 8.94
C VAL A 75 5.53 1.88 9.12
N ARG A 76 5.15 1.10 8.10
CA ARG A 76 4.01 0.18 8.20
C ARG A 76 4.22 -0.90 9.27
N SER A 77 5.45 -1.42 9.39
CA SER A 77 5.76 -2.40 10.43
C SER A 77 5.67 -1.79 11.83
N GLN A 78 6.17 -0.56 12.01
CA GLN A 78 6.06 0.18 13.27
C GLN A 78 4.59 0.47 13.65
N ILE A 79 3.76 0.87 12.69
CA ILE A 79 2.33 1.11 12.91
C ILE A 79 1.64 -0.17 13.36
N ARG A 80 1.92 -1.31 12.71
CA ARG A 80 1.35 -2.61 13.13
C ARG A 80 1.78 -2.99 14.53
N GLU A 81 3.05 -2.79 14.88
CA GLU A 81 3.57 -3.08 16.22
C GLU A 81 2.93 -2.16 17.27
N ALA A 82 2.83 -0.87 16.99
CA ALA A 82 2.20 0.11 17.88
C ALA A 82 0.71 -0.21 18.09
N ASN A 83 -0.02 -0.55 17.02
CA ASN A 83 -1.43 -0.94 17.12
C ASN A 83 -1.61 -2.25 17.91
N SER A 84 -0.70 -3.21 17.73
CA SER A 84 -0.74 -4.46 18.50
C SER A 84 -0.54 -4.21 19.99
N LYS A 85 0.44 -3.38 20.36
CA LYS A 85 0.68 -2.97 21.76
C LYS A 85 -0.51 -2.20 22.34
N TYR A 86 -1.07 -1.28 21.55
CA TYR A 86 -2.25 -0.52 21.95
C TYR A 86 -3.44 -1.44 22.25
N THR A 87 -3.77 -2.32 21.32
CA THR A 87 -4.88 -3.28 21.47
C THR A 87 -4.66 -4.21 22.68
N TYR A 88 -3.42 -4.71 22.87
CA TYR A 88 -3.07 -5.52 24.03
C TYR A 88 -3.29 -4.78 25.35
N ASN A 89 -2.81 -3.54 25.45
CA ASN A 89 -2.98 -2.73 26.64
C ASN A 89 -4.44 -2.37 26.91
N THR A 90 -5.20 -2.07 25.85
CA THR A 90 -6.65 -1.79 25.99
C THR A 90 -7.39 -3.03 26.50
N GLN A 91 -7.14 -4.19 25.91
CA GLN A 91 -7.76 -5.45 26.32
C GLN A 91 -7.40 -5.80 27.77
N LYS A 92 -6.13 -5.57 28.15
CA LYS A 92 -5.68 -5.78 29.53
C LYS A 92 -6.37 -4.83 30.49
N SER A 93 -6.51 -3.55 30.13
CA SER A 93 -7.22 -2.55 30.95
C SER A 93 -8.69 -2.91 31.12
N ASP A 94 -9.37 -3.32 30.04
CA ASP A 94 -10.77 -3.73 30.09
C ASP A 94 -10.98 -4.97 30.98
N THR A 95 -10.08 -5.95 30.88
CA THR A 95 -10.13 -7.17 31.70
C THR A 95 -9.89 -6.84 33.18
N LEU A 96 -8.93 -5.95 33.48
CA LEU A 96 -8.67 -5.52 34.84
C LEU A 96 -9.84 -4.70 35.41
N GLY A 97 -10.48 -3.85 34.57
CA GLY A 97 -11.69 -3.12 34.98
C GLY A 97 -12.85 -4.06 35.32
N GLN A 98 -13.08 -5.10 34.51
CA GLN A 98 -14.08 -6.12 34.81
C GLN A 98 -13.75 -6.88 36.12
N LEU A 99 -12.48 -7.16 36.38
CA LEU A 99 -12.06 -7.79 37.61
C LEU A 99 -12.27 -6.85 38.85
N GLU A 100 -11.97 -5.56 38.63
CA GLU A 100 -12.20 -4.54 39.67
C GLU A 100 -13.68 -4.38 39.98
N ASP A 101 -14.55 -4.36 38.99
CA ASP A 101 -16.01 -4.32 39.16
C ASP A 101 -16.53 -5.53 39.93
N ILE A 102 -16.00 -6.72 39.70
CA ILE A 102 -16.36 -7.94 40.42
C ILE A 102 -15.90 -7.87 41.89
N LEU A 103 -14.70 -7.29 42.14
CA LEU A 103 -14.14 -7.17 43.47
C LEU A 103 -14.75 -5.99 44.28
N HIS A 104 -15.23 -4.95 43.59
CA HIS A 104 -15.83 -3.73 44.17
C HIS A 104 -17.35 -3.79 44.26
N GLU A 105 -17.98 -4.93 43.88
CA GLU A 105 -19.42 -5.05 43.97
C GLU A 105 -19.87 -4.78 45.43
N PRO A 106 -20.62 -3.69 45.67
CA PRO A 106 -21.03 -3.31 47.06
C PRO A 106 -22.24 -4.13 47.49
N SER A 107 -22.19 -5.44 47.28
CA SER A 107 -23.19 -6.35 47.81
C SER A 107 -22.69 -6.89 49.14
N ASP A 108 -23.60 -6.97 50.13
CA ASP A 108 -23.37 -7.56 51.45
C ASP A 108 -22.83 -9.02 51.40
N ASP A 109 -22.71 -9.59 50.18
CA ASP A 109 -22.23 -10.92 49.90
C ASP A 109 -20.95 -10.97 49.03
N GLY A 110 -20.22 -9.85 48.90
CA GLY A 110 -18.97 -9.76 48.14
C GLY A 110 -17.87 -10.68 48.65
N VAL A 111 -16.97 -11.07 47.74
CA VAL A 111 -15.83 -11.99 47.97
C VAL A 111 -14.98 -11.56 49.16
N ILE A 112 -14.92 -10.26 49.52
CA ILE A 112 -14.18 -9.72 50.65
C ILE A 112 -14.79 -10.16 52.00
N LYS A 113 -16.09 -10.33 52.07
CA LYS A 113 -16.76 -10.82 53.30
C LYS A 113 -16.54 -12.31 53.52
N SER A 114 -16.45 -13.10 52.42
CA SER A 114 -16.16 -14.55 52.52
C SER A 114 -14.72 -14.84 52.92
N LEU A 115 -13.80 -13.90 52.73
CA LEU A 115 -12.40 -14.02 53.13
C LEU A 115 -12.15 -13.56 54.57
N ASN A 116 -13.11 -12.83 55.19
CA ASN A 116 -12.99 -12.27 56.51
C ASN A 116 -13.78 -13.04 57.60
N THR A 117 -14.34 -14.16 57.20
CA THR A 117 -14.96 -15.14 58.11
C THR A 117 -14.07 -16.39 58.21
#